data_0eca2368647728434ff8af9ce837835b
#
_entry.id   0eca2368647728434ff8af9ce837835b
#
_cell.length_a   1.000
_cell.length_b   1.000
_cell.length_c   1.000
_cell.angle_alpha   90.00
_cell.angle_beta   90.00
_cell.angle_gamma   90.00
#
_symmetry.space_group_name_H-M   'P 1'
#
loop_
_entity.id
_entity.type
_entity.pdbx_description
1 polymer ?
#
loop_
_entity_poly.entity_id
_entity_poly.type
_entity_poly.pdbx_seq_one_letter_code
_entity_poly.pdbx_strand_id
1 'polypeptide(L)'
;MTLMAKIAIIEDDPAISQMYRIKFEAEGYTVETAENGLLGLELAKTMKPDIILLDLMMPEMNGHDMLAKLRQTDWGKSIKVVILTNVGEQEAPEGIRELGVSAFILKADMTPRQVAEIVKTQLEA
;
A
#
# COMPACT_ATOMS: atom_id res chain seq x y z
N MET A 1 -15.19 -17.02 -11.87
CA MET A 1 -14.15 -16.26 -12.58
C MET A 1 -13.50 -15.30 -11.61
N THR A 2 -12.19 -15.29 -11.62
CA THR A 2 -11.45 -14.38 -10.75
C THR A 2 -11.32 -13.03 -11.43
N LEU A 3 -11.83 -12.00 -10.79
CA LEU A 3 -11.62 -10.65 -11.27
C LEU A 3 -10.21 -10.21 -10.87
N MET A 4 -9.56 -9.48 -11.77
CA MET A 4 -8.24 -8.94 -11.47
C MET A 4 -8.38 -7.83 -10.46
N ALA A 5 -7.76 -8.03 -9.31
CA ALA A 5 -7.74 -7.01 -8.28
C ALA A 5 -6.85 -5.85 -8.70
N LYS A 6 -7.15 -4.68 -8.18
CA LYS A 6 -6.38 -3.46 -8.42
C LYS A 6 -5.51 -3.16 -7.21
N ILE A 7 -4.22 -2.99 -7.45
CA ILE A 7 -3.24 -2.70 -6.40
C ILE A 7 -2.61 -1.34 -6.67
N ALA A 8 -2.63 -0.47 -5.69
CA ALA A 8 -1.89 0.78 -5.74
C ALA A 8 -0.64 0.65 -4.88
N ILE A 9 0.51 1.01 -5.43
CA ILE A 9 1.78 0.98 -4.72
C ILE A 9 2.22 2.42 -4.51
N ILE A 10 2.30 2.84 -3.26
CA ILE A 10 2.69 4.19 -2.88
C ILE A 10 4.08 4.11 -2.24
N GLU A 11 5.10 4.44 -3.03
CA GLU A 11 6.49 4.21 -2.69
C GLU A 11 7.36 5.22 -3.43
N ASP A 12 8.29 5.88 -2.73
CA ASP A 12 9.13 6.91 -3.34
C ASP A 12 10.36 6.34 -4.06
N ASP A 13 10.78 5.13 -3.77
CA ASP A 13 11.92 4.50 -4.44
C ASP A 13 11.43 3.84 -5.73
N PRO A 14 11.83 4.37 -6.92
CA PRO A 14 11.32 3.82 -8.18
C PRO A 14 11.78 2.38 -8.45
N ALA A 15 12.93 1.97 -7.94
CA ALA A 15 13.40 0.60 -8.14
C ALA A 15 12.52 -0.38 -7.36
N ILE A 16 12.17 -0.04 -6.13
CA ILE A 16 11.30 -0.88 -5.29
C ILE A 16 9.89 -0.92 -5.88
N SER A 17 9.38 0.25 -6.24
CA SER A 17 8.06 0.38 -6.83
C SER A 17 7.92 -0.49 -8.08
N GLN A 18 8.92 -0.41 -8.98
CA GLN A 18 8.93 -1.16 -10.23
C GLN A 18 9.03 -2.66 -9.98
N MET A 19 9.85 -3.06 -9.00
CA MET A 19 10.00 -4.46 -8.65
C MET A 19 8.65 -5.09 -8.25
N TYR A 20 7.92 -4.41 -7.37
CA TYR A 20 6.61 -4.91 -6.94
C TYR A 20 5.58 -4.83 -8.05
N ARG A 21 5.63 -3.79 -8.87
CA ARG A 21 4.74 -3.69 -10.03
C ARG A 21 4.89 -4.89 -10.94
N ILE A 22 6.12 -5.23 -11.30
CA ILE A 22 6.40 -6.38 -12.16
C ILE A 22 5.89 -7.66 -11.51
N LYS A 23 6.17 -7.82 -10.21
CA LYS A 23 5.77 -9.02 -9.48
C LYS A 23 4.25 -9.19 -9.49
N PHE A 24 3.51 -8.15 -9.18
CA PHE A 24 2.06 -8.24 -9.10
C PHE A 24 1.41 -8.34 -10.48
N GLU A 25 1.93 -7.62 -11.46
CA GLU A 25 1.41 -7.74 -12.83
C GLU A 25 1.59 -9.15 -13.37
N ALA A 26 2.70 -9.79 -13.03
CA ALA A 26 2.94 -11.19 -13.44
C ALA A 26 1.92 -12.15 -12.84
N GLU A 27 1.30 -11.78 -11.73
CA GLU A 27 0.27 -12.59 -11.09
C GLU A 27 -1.14 -12.21 -11.52
N GLY A 28 -1.27 -11.30 -12.46
CA GLY A 28 -2.55 -10.94 -13.05
C GLY A 28 -3.24 -9.73 -12.46
N TYR A 29 -2.60 -9.03 -11.52
CA TYR A 29 -3.21 -7.83 -10.93
C TYR A 29 -3.01 -6.61 -11.81
N THR A 30 -3.94 -5.67 -11.72
CA THR A 30 -3.79 -4.34 -12.31
C THR A 30 -3.07 -3.47 -11.28
N VAL A 31 -1.93 -2.88 -11.66
CA VAL A 31 -1.07 -2.16 -10.74
C VAL A 31 -0.81 -0.75 -11.24
N GLU A 32 -0.96 0.23 -10.34
CA GLU A 32 -0.54 1.59 -10.58
C GLU A 32 0.31 2.04 -9.42
N THR A 33 1.19 3.01 -9.64
CA THR A 33 2.16 3.45 -8.63
C THR A 33 2.10 4.97 -8.46
N ALA A 34 2.46 5.42 -7.25
CA ALA A 34 2.63 6.83 -6.95
C ALA A 34 3.86 6.99 -6.07
N GLU A 35 4.54 8.12 -6.18
CA GLU A 35 5.85 8.31 -5.54
C GLU A 35 5.80 9.06 -4.22
N ASN A 36 4.63 9.51 -3.78
CA ASN A 36 4.47 10.16 -2.47
C ASN A 36 3.01 10.06 -2.04
N GLY A 37 2.74 10.50 -0.81
CA GLY A 37 1.40 10.39 -0.25
C GLY A 37 0.37 11.28 -0.95
N LEU A 38 0.79 12.45 -1.42
CA LEU A 38 -0.12 13.35 -2.11
C LEU A 38 -0.60 12.74 -3.43
N LEU A 39 0.36 12.26 -4.25
CA LEU A 39 0.02 11.59 -5.50
C LEU A 39 -0.68 10.26 -5.25
N GLY A 40 -0.33 9.59 -4.15
CA GLY A 40 -0.98 8.34 -3.76
C GLY A 40 -2.46 8.53 -3.44
N LEU A 41 -2.78 9.62 -2.74
CA LEU A 41 -4.16 9.92 -2.40
C LEU A 41 -4.98 10.20 -3.67
N GLU A 42 -4.42 10.96 -4.60
CA GLU A 42 -5.05 11.22 -5.90
C GLU A 42 -5.25 9.92 -6.69
N LEU A 43 -4.23 9.07 -6.70
CA LEU A 43 -4.31 7.79 -7.39
C LEU A 43 -5.41 6.92 -6.80
N ALA A 44 -5.46 6.83 -5.47
CA ALA A 44 -6.46 6.02 -4.80
C ALA A 44 -7.87 6.50 -5.12
N LYS A 45 -8.06 7.82 -5.21
CA LYS A 45 -9.36 8.39 -5.52
C LYS A 45 -9.84 8.00 -6.92
N THR A 46 -8.95 8.07 -7.92
CA THR A 46 -9.31 7.78 -9.30
C THR A 46 -9.34 6.29 -9.61
N MET A 47 -8.38 5.54 -9.08
CA MET A 47 -8.25 4.10 -9.36
C MET A 47 -9.22 3.27 -8.56
N LYS A 48 -9.53 3.67 -7.33
CA LYS A 48 -10.32 2.91 -6.36
C LYS A 48 -9.75 1.51 -6.21
N PRO A 49 -8.52 1.38 -5.70
CA PRO A 49 -7.87 0.08 -5.62
C PRO A 49 -8.53 -0.82 -4.59
N ASP A 50 -8.34 -2.11 -4.76
CA ASP A 50 -8.80 -3.09 -3.79
C ASP A 50 -7.88 -3.15 -2.58
N ILE A 51 -6.59 -2.83 -2.80
CA ILE A 51 -5.59 -2.80 -1.74
C ILE A 51 -4.50 -1.80 -2.09
N ILE A 52 -3.94 -1.17 -1.06
CA ILE A 52 -2.84 -0.23 -1.19
C ILE A 52 -1.64 -0.78 -0.44
N LEU A 53 -0.47 -0.82 -1.11
CA LEU A 53 0.81 -1.00 -0.43
C LEU A 53 1.37 0.39 -0.18
N LEU A 54 1.64 0.72 1.06
CA LEU A 54 1.96 2.07 1.48
C LEU A 54 3.24 2.11 2.29
N ASP A 55 4.23 2.87 1.82
CA ASP A 55 5.41 3.18 2.61
C ASP A 55 5.10 4.34 3.54
N LEU A 56 5.67 4.32 4.74
CA LEU A 56 5.48 5.39 5.71
C LEU A 56 6.41 6.57 5.46
N MET A 57 7.61 6.32 4.93
CA MET A 57 8.65 7.35 4.79
C MET A 57 8.73 7.82 3.35
N MET A 58 8.09 8.94 3.05
CA MET A 58 8.06 9.52 1.71
C MET A 58 8.11 11.03 1.79
N PRO A 59 8.62 11.70 0.73
CA PRO A 59 8.59 13.17 0.68
C PRO A 59 7.18 13.69 0.42
N GLU A 60 7.00 14.96 0.53
CA GLU A 60 5.77 15.72 0.30
C GLU A 60 4.70 15.37 1.33
N MET A 61 4.16 14.17 1.27
CA MET A 61 3.20 13.68 2.25
C MET A 61 3.59 12.24 2.59
N ASN A 62 3.87 11.96 3.85
CA ASN A 62 4.26 10.62 4.28
C ASN A 62 3.04 9.68 4.33
N GLY A 63 3.32 8.39 4.53
CA GLY A 63 2.27 7.38 4.50
C GLY A 63 1.25 7.52 5.62
N HIS A 64 1.69 7.92 6.81
CA HIS A 64 0.77 8.11 7.93
C HIS A 64 -0.26 9.21 7.60
N ASP A 65 0.20 10.35 7.10
CA ASP A 65 -0.67 11.46 6.77
C ASP A 65 -1.61 11.11 5.61
N MET A 66 -1.09 10.39 4.62
CA MET A 66 -1.91 9.92 3.50
C MET A 66 -3.01 8.99 4.00
N LEU A 67 -2.66 8.04 4.87
CA LEU A 67 -3.63 7.09 5.40
C LEU A 67 -4.70 7.80 6.24
N ALA A 68 -4.30 8.77 7.06
CA ALA A 68 -5.25 9.53 7.86
C ALA A 68 -6.26 10.26 6.97
N LYS A 69 -5.77 10.90 5.90
CA LYS A 69 -6.65 11.59 4.95
C LYS A 69 -7.55 10.61 4.19
N LEU A 70 -7.00 9.47 3.80
CA LEU A 70 -7.75 8.43 3.10
C LEU A 70 -8.95 7.97 3.94
N ARG A 71 -8.74 7.77 5.24
CA ARG A 71 -9.78 7.29 6.15
C ARG A 71 -10.87 8.32 6.40
N GLN A 72 -10.63 9.59 6.07
CA GLN A 72 -11.63 10.64 6.20
C GLN A 72 -12.57 10.71 4.99
N THR A 73 -12.25 9.99 3.92
CA THR A 73 -13.09 10.00 2.71
C THR A 73 -14.10 8.86 2.75
N ASP A 74 -15.25 9.06 2.11
CA ASP A 74 -16.25 8.01 2.01
C ASP A 74 -15.78 6.87 1.12
N TRP A 75 -15.03 7.20 0.07
CA TRP A 75 -14.54 6.19 -0.88
C TRP A 75 -13.29 5.46 -0.38
N GLY A 76 -12.59 6.02 0.61
CA GLY A 76 -11.31 5.44 1.08
C GLY A 76 -11.34 4.80 2.45
N LYS A 77 -12.44 4.98 3.20
CA LYS A 77 -12.45 4.54 4.59
C LYS A 77 -12.41 3.03 4.77
N SER A 78 -12.70 2.25 3.76
CA SER A 78 -12.68 0.79 3.84
C SER A 78 -11.71 0.12 2.88
N ILE A 79 -10.89 0.90 2.16
CA ILE A 79 -9.85 0.30 1.30
C ILE A 79 -8.81 -0.38 2.18
N LYS A 80 -8.44 -1.61 1.83
CA LYS A 80 -7.42 -2.34 2.57
C LYS A 80 -6.06 -1.70 2.35
N VAL A 81 -5.30 -1.54 3.43
CA VAL A 81 -3.96 -0.94 3.37
C VAL A 81 -2.97 -1.86 4.07
N VAL A 82 -1.90 -2.19 3.35
CA VAL A 82 -0.76 -2.93 3.88
C VAL A 82 0.41 -1.95 3.95
N ILE A 83 0.97 -1.78 5.13
CA ILE A 83 2.16 -0.95 5.31
C ILE A 83 3.38 -1.77 4.92
N LEU A 84 4.22 -1.22 4.05
CA LEU A 84 5.45 -1.86 3.61
C LEU A 84 6.57 -0.83 3.72
N THR A 85 7.37 -0.94 4.76
CA THR A 85 8.31 0.12 5.12
C THR A 85 9.58 -0.43 5.75
N ASN A 86 10.62 0.40 5.82
CA ASN A 86 11.85 0.08 6.57
C ASN A 86 11.77 0.49 8.04
N VAL A 87 10.70 1.17 8.42
CA VAL A 87 10.51 1.62 9.81
C VAL A 87 9.77 0.52 10.58
N GLY A 88 10.37 0.06 11.68
CA GLY A 88 9.75 -0.96 12.51
C GLY A 88 8.42 -0.47 13.10
N GLU A 89 7.55 -1.42 13.40
CA GLU A 89 6.22 -1.10 13.90
C GLU A 89 6.24 -0.27 15.19
N GLN A 90 7.23 -0.52 16.05
CA GLN A 90 7.38 0.21 17.31
C GLN A 90 7.83 1.65 17.10
N GLU A 91 8.43 1.94 15.95
CA GLU A 91 8.91 3.26 15.58
C GLU A 91 7.96 3.99 14.66
N ALA A 92 6.89 3.32 14.25
CA ALA A 92 5.87 3.93 13.39
C ALA A 92 5.11 5.01 14.16
N PRO A 93 4.52 5.97 13.46
CA PRO A 93 3.74 7.01 14.12
C PRO A 93 2.66 6.43 15.01
N GLU A 94 2.49 7.03 16.18
CA GLU A 94 1.45 6.62 17.11
C GLU A 94 0.08 6.74 16.43
N GLY A 95 -0.78 5.76 16.66
CA GLY A 95 -2.13 5.77 16.10
C GLY A 95 -2.24 5.16 14.71
N ILE A 96 -1.13 4.68 14.13
CA ILE A 96 -1.16 4.12 12.77
C ILE A 96 -2.13 2.92 12.69
N ARG A 97 -2.17 2.09 13.72
CA ARG A 97 -3.03 0.91 13.71
C ARG A 97 -4.51 1.26 13.79
N GLU A 98 -4.85 2.33 14.48
CA GLU A 98 -6.24 2.78 14.60
C GLU A 98 -6.80 3.27 13.27
N LEU A 99 -5.93 3.51 12.29
CA LEU A 99 -6.34 3.88 10.95
C LEU A 99 -6.72 2.67 10.07
N GLY A 100 -6.71 1.47 10.65
CA GLY A 100 -7.22 0.30 9.94
C GLY A 100 -6.22 -0.32 8.99
N VAL A 101 -5.03 -0.65 9.49
CA VAL A 101 -3.98 -1.32 8.72
C VAL A 101 -4.24 -2.81 8.69
N SER A 102 -4.30 -3.40 7.48
CA SER A 102 -4.54 -4.83 7.31
C SER A 102 -3.32 -5.67 7.64
N ALA A 103 -2.12 -5.16 7.36
CA ALA A 103 -0.86 -5.82 7.71
C ALA A 103 0.24 -4.77 7.76
N PHE A 104 1.26 -5.03 8.58
CA PHE A 104 2.43 -4.18 8.72
C PHE A 104 3.66 -5.02 8.37
N ILE A 105 4.37 -4.66 7.31
CA ILE A 105 5.50 -5.42 6.81
C ILE A 105 6.77 -4.59 6.85
N LEU A 106 7.81 -5.14 7.46
CA LEU A 106 9.14 -4.54 7.42
C LEU A 106 9.84 -5.06 6.17
N LYS A 107 10.25 -4.13 5.28
CA LYS A 107 10.84 -4.49 3.97
C LYS A 107 12.02 -5.44 4.10
N ALA A 108 12.86 -5.24 5.13
CA ALA A 108 14.06 -6.05 5.32
C ALA A 108 13.75 -7.51 5.71
N ASP A 109 12.55 -7.78 6.21
CA ASP A 109 12.21 -9.10 6.74
C ASP A 109 11.55 -10.01 5.71
N MET A 110 11.15 -9.48 4.55
CA MET A 110 10.36 -10.26 3.59
C MET A 110 10.85 -10.11 2.18
N THR A 111 10.78 -11.23 1.45
CA THR A 111 11.03 -11.22 0.01
C THR A 111 9.79 -10.72 -0.73
N PRO A 112 9.93 -10.27 -1.98
CA PRO A 112 8.76 -9.88 -2.79
C PRO A 112 7.72 -10.98 -2.89
N ARG A 113 8.14 -12.24 -2.95
CA ARG A 113 7.23 -13.37 -2.99
C ARG A 113 6.39 -13.47 -1.72
N GLN A 114 7.03 -13.28 -0.56
CA GLN A 114 6.33 -13.31 0.72
C GLN A 114 5.34 -12.14 0.82
N VAL A 115 5.72 -10.97 0.35
CA VAL A 115 4.82 -9.82 0.33
C VAL A 115 3.62 -10.10 -0.56
N ALA A 116 3.85 -10.69 -1.73
CA ALA A 116 2.76 -11.05 -2.65
C ALA A 116 1.78 -12.04 -2.01
N GLU A 117 2.28 -12.99 -1.22
CA GLU A 117 1.42 -13.94 -0.52
C GLU A 117 0.55 -13.24 0.52
N ILE A 118 1.11 -12.28 1.25
CA ILE A 118 0.35 -11.52 2.23
C ILE A 118 -0.74 -10.70 1.54
N VAL A 119 -0.41 -10.03 0.44
CA VAL A 119 -1.37 -9.24 -0.33
C VAL A 119 -2.51 -10.13 -0.81
N LYS A 120 -2.19 -11.30 -1.35
CA LYS A 120 -3.20 -12.25 -1.81
C LYS A 120 -4.14 -12.66 -0.68
N THR A 121 -3.56 -12.98 0.48
CA THR A 121 -4.34 -13.37 1.66
C THR A 121 -5.29 -12.23 2.07
N GLN A 122 -4.81 -11.00 2.07
CA GLN A 122 -5.64 -9.86 2.44
C GLN A 122 -6.76 -9.62 1.42
N LEU A 123 -6.49 -9.83 0.13
CA LEU A 123 -7.50 -9.67 -0.90
C LEU A 123 -8.61 -10.71 -0.81
N GLU A 124 -8.27 -11.90 -0.30
CA GLU A 124 -9.23 -13.00 -0.15
C GLU A 124 -9.99 -12.95 1.17
N ALA A 125 -9.57 -12.08 2.08
CA ALA A 125 -10.18 -11.98 3.40
C ALA A 125 -11.56 -11.29 3.36
#